data_15f0fac0822a6a185030ffaa4c43eb15
#
_entry.id   15f0fac0822a6a185030ffaa4c43eb15
#
_cell.length_a   1.000
_cell.length_b   1.000
_cell.length_c   1.000
_cell.angle_alpha   90.00
_cell.angle_beta   90.00
_cell.angle_gamma   90.00
#
_symmetry.space_group_name_H-M   'P 1'
#
loop_
_entity.id
_entity.type
_entity.pdbx_description
1 polymer ?
#
loop_
_entity_poly.entity_id
_entity_poly.type
_entity_poly.pdbx_seq_one_letter_code
_entity_poly.pdbx_strand_id
1 'polypeptide(L)'
;MKTETHLKYAKFLADKHFSNHRKISKYLFIIGCIEPDINPFSYLKGFYAHPFFGHNWVSREKFILNKSASAESKKLNCFKLGRLIHYVCDSFTYTHNDSFSGGVRLHTLYEKQLHALFDKNYELPSSPKTESAH
;
A
#
# COMPACT_ATOMS: atom_id res chain seq x y z
N MET A 1 -5.80 -1.76 4.83
CA MET A 1 -6.62 -1.07 3.76
C MET A 1 -6.98 -2.11 2.71
N LYS A 2 -8.12 -1.99 1.97
CA LYS A 2 -8.49 -2.99 0.94
C LYS A 2 -7.49 -3.01 -0.22
N THR A 3 -7.25 -4.21 -0.77
CA THR A 3 -6.39 -4.41 -1.97
C THR A 3 -6.76 -3.51 -3.14
N GLU A 4 -8.06 -3.29 -3.38
CA GLU A 4 -8.55 -2.38 -4.42
C GLU A 4 -8.10 -0.92 -4.20
N THR A 5 -8.11 -0.47 -2.93
CA THR A 5 -7.63 0.87 -2.56
C THR A 5 -6.12 0.98 -2.74
N HIS A 6 -5.37 -0.05 -2.32
CA HIS A 6 -3.92 -0.13 -2.59
C HIS A 6 -3.63 -0.08 -4.08
N LEU A 7 -4.39 -0.80 -4.90
CA LEU A 7 -4.21 -0.81 -6.36
C LEU A 7 -4.46 0.57 -6.99
N LYS A 8 -5.53 1.26 -6.58
CA LYS A 8 -5.84 2.63 -7.07
C LYS A 8 -4.73 3.60 -6.71
N TYR A 9 -4.29 3.57 -5.45
CA TYR A 9 -3.22 4.44 -4.98
C TYR A 9 -1.88 4.13 -5.64
N ALA A 10 -1.57 2.84 -5.81
CA ALA A 10 -0.37 2.39 -6.52
C ALA A 10 -0.32 2.87 -7.97
N LYS A 11 -1.44 2.80 -8.70
CA LYS A 11 -1.55 3.32 -10.06
C LYS A 11 -1.31 4.82 -10.10
N PHE A 12 -1.94 5.58 -9.21
CA PHE A 12 -1.73 7.02 -9.10
C PHE A 12 -0.26 7.38 -8.87
N LEU A 13 0.39 6.76 -7.89
CA LEU A 13 1.81 6.98 -7.59
C LEU A 13 2.69 6.57 -8.78
N ALA A 14 2.36 5.46 -9.41
CA ALA A 14 3.11 4.98 -10.57
C ALA A 14 3.00 5.93 -11.76
N ASP A 15 1.83 6.48 -12.04
CA ASP A 15 1.64 7.47 -13.10
C ASP A 15 2.39 8.76 -12.81
N LYS A 16 2.36 9.21 -11.57
CA LYS A 16 3.00 10.46 -11.16
C LYS A 16 4.54 10.38 -11.13
N HIS A 17 5.09 9.26 -10.65
CA HIS A 17 6.52 9.17 -10.34
C HIS A 17 7.33 8.27 -11.28
N PHE A 18 6.66 7.41 -12.07
CA PHE A 18 7.31 6.48 -12.99
C PHE A 18 7.04 6.81 -14.47
N SER A 19 6.60 8.04 -14.80
CA SER A 19 6.32 8.47 -16.17
C SER A 19 7.51 8.27 -17.11
N ASN A 20 8.73 8.55 -16.63
CA ASN A 20 9.98 8.45 -17.39
C ASN A 20 10.73 7.12 -17.15
N HIS A 21 10.12 6.16 -16.44
CA HIS A 21 10.74 4.88 -16.16
C HIS A 21 10.27 3.81 -17.16
N ARG A 22 11.05 2.71 -17.23
CA ARG A 22 10.64 1.55 -18.04
C ARG A 22 9.29 1.03 -17.57
N LYS A 23 8.41 0.63 -18.48
CA LYS A 23 7.08 0.05 -18.17
C LYS A 23 7.16 -1.07 -17.13
N ILE A 24 8.19 -1.92 -17.22
CA ILE A 24 8.41 -3.02 -16.28
C ILE A 24 8.60 -2.52 -14.83
N SER A 25 9.30 -1.41 -14.63
CA SER A 25 9.50 -0.82 -13.30
C SER A 25 8.19 -0.36 -12.68
N LYS A 26 7.33 0.26 -13.48
CA LYS A 26 5.98 0.66 -13.09
C LYS A 26 5.13 -0.54 -12.68
N TYR A 27 5.12 -1.61 -13.48
CA TYR A 27 4.38 -2.83 -13.15
C TYR A 27 4.91 -3.51 -11.88
N LEU A 28 6.23 -3.62 -11.73
CA LEU A 28 6.84 -4.20 -10.53
C LEU A 28 6.48 -3.41 -9.27
N PHE A 29 6.42 -2.07 -9.36
CA PHE A 29 5.98 -1.23 -8.25
C PHE A 29 4.51 -1.51 -7.89
N ILE A 30 3.61 -1.52 -8.87
CA ILE A 30 2.18 -1.78 -8.65
C ILE A 30 1.96 -3.17 -8.04
N ILE A 31 2.62 -4.21 -8.60
CA ILE A 31 2.55 -5.58 -8.07
C ILE A 31 3.06 -5.61 -6.62
N GLY A 32 4.17 -4.92 -6.34
CA GLY A 32 4.68 -4.81 -4.98
C GLY A 32 3.69 -4.19 -4.00
N CYS A 33 2.89 -3.20 -4.44
CA CYS A 33 1.88 -2.57 -3.59
C CYS A 33 0.69 -3.47 -3.24
N ILE A 34 0.40 -4.51 -4.01
CA ILE A 34 -0.73 -5.42 -3.77
C ILE A 34 -0.28 -6.80 -3.27
N GLU A 35 0.98 -7.17 -3.48
CA GLU A 35 1.51 -8.48 -3.13
C GLU A 35 1.25 -8.88 -1.67
N PRO A 36 1.42 -7.99 -0.66
CA PRO A 36 1.18 -8.38 0.72
C PRO A 36 -0.25 -8.85 1.00
N ASP A 37 -1.25 -8.30 0.30
CA ASP A 37 -2.66 -8.70 0.48
C ASP A 37 -2.99 -10.04 -0.16
N ILE A 38 -2.36 -10.36 -1.29
CA ILE A 38 -2.62 -11.60 -2.04
C ILE A 38 -1.70 -12.75 -1.64
N ASN A 39 -0.63 -12.47 -0.90
CA ASN A 39 0.32 -13.47 -0.43
C ASN A 39 -0.07 -13.97 0.96
N PRO A 40 -0.57 -15.21 1.10
CA PRO A 40 -1.01 -15.75 2.40
C PRO A 40 0.12 -15.80 3.43
N PHE A 41 1.38 -15.95 3.01
CA PHE A 41 2.54 -15.96 3.91
C PHE A 41 2.80 -14.59 4.56
N SER A 42 2.29 -13.50 3.99
CA SER A 42 2.39 -12.17 4.60
C SER A 42 1.64 -12.09 5.93
N TYR A 43 0.54 -12.83 6.07
CA TYR A 43 -0.29 -12.90 7.26
C TYR A 43 0.27 -13.81 8.34
N LEU A 44 1.13 -14.76 7.99
CA LEU A 44 1.74 -15.70 8.95
C LEU A 44 2.84 -15.05 9.81
N LYS A 45 3.45 -13.98 9.32
CA LYS A 45 4.45 -13.24 10.09
C LYS A 45 3.78 -12.44 11.20
N GLY A 46 3.83 -12.92 12.42
CA GLY A 46 3.22 -12.28 13.59
C GLY A 46 2.00 -13.01 14.15
N PHE A 47 1.68 -14.20 13.63
CA PHE A 47 0.51 -15.00 14.00
C PHE A 47 0.38 -15.29 15.50
N TYR A 48 1.48 -15.34 16.24
CA TYR A 48 1.46 -15.68 17.68
C TYR A 48 1.04 -14.52 18.60
N ALA A 49 1.03 -13.30 18.13
CA ALA A 49 0.74 -12.14 18.97
C ALA A 49 -0.71 -11.63 18.81
N HIS A 50 -1.27 -11.55 17.61
CA HIS A 50 -2.62 -11.02 17.33
C HIS A 50 -3.19 -11.46 15.97
N PRO A 51 -4.48 -11.74 15.73
CA PRO A 51 -5.08 -12.02 14.43
C PRO A 51 -4.95 -10.80 13.50
N PHE A 52 -4.67 -10.98 12.22
CA PHE A 52 -4.34 -9.95 11.19
C PHE A 52 -2.92 -9.35 11.24
N PHE A 53 -2.00 -10.04 11.86
CA PHE A 53 -0.70 -9.54 12.32
C PHE A 53 0.33 -9.24 11.26
N GLY A 54 0.26 -9.87 10.11
CA GLY A 54 1.21 -9.62 9.05
C GLY A 54 1.23 -8.18 8.54
N HIS A 55 0.18 -7.40 8.79
CA HIS A 55 -0.02 -6.03 8.31
C HIS A 55 -0.05 -4.98 9.43
N ASN A 56 0.03 -5.40 10.70
CA ASN A 56 0.04 -4.48 11.83
C ASN A 56 1.37 -3.72 11.92
N TRP A 57 1.32 -2.47 12.39
CA TRP A 57 2.48 -1.60 12.60
C TRP A 57 3.60 -2.30 13.38
N VAL A 58 3.29 -2.87 14.54
CA VAL A 58 4.28 -3.52 15.42
C VAL A 58 5.01 -4.66 14.72
N SER A 59 4.31 -5.47 13.95
CA SER A 59 4.94 -6.56 13.21
C SER A 59 5.77 -6.09 12.02
N ARG A 60 5.57 -4.85 11.54
CA ARG A 60 6.20 -4.28 10.35
C ARG A 60 7.12 -3.10 10.60
N GLU A 61 7.11 -2.56 11.82
CA GLU A 61 7.92 -1.38 12.17
C GLU A 61 9.39 -1.51 11.73
N LYS A 62 10.06 -2.58 12.13
CA LYS A 62 11.45 -2.82 11.74
C LYS A 62 11.64 -2.94 10.23
N PHE A 63 10.68 -3.57 9.54
CA PHE A 63 10.71 -3.66 8.09
C PHE A 63 10.56 -2.28 7.45
N ILE A 64 9.59 -1.49 7.90
CA ILE A 64 9.32 -0.14 7.38
C ILE A 64 10.54 0.74 7.58
N LEU A 65 11.08 0.82 8.81
CA LEU A 65 12.25 1.65 9.12
C LEU A 65 13.49 1.26 8.31
N ASN A 66 13.83 -0.02 8.26
CA ASN A 66 14.98 -0.50 7.51
C ASN A 66 14.83 -0.29 6.00
N LYS A 67 13.62 -0.44 5.45
CA LYS A 67 13.38 -0.26 4.02
C LYS A 67 13.25 1.21 3.63
N SER A 68 12.76 2.07 4.52
CA SER A 68 12.76 3.52 4.30
C SER A 68 14.18 4.05 4.17
N ALA A 69 15.09 3.68 5.08
CA ALA A 69 16.51 4.03 4.97
C ALA A 69 17.15 3.49 3.67
N SER A 70 16.76 2.30 3.22
CA SER A 70 17.21 1.73 1.94
C SER A 70 16.65 2.47 0.73
N ALA A 71 15.43 3.00 0.82
CA ALA A 71 14.80 3.79 -0.22
C ALA A 71 15.50 5.15 -0.40
N GLU A 72 15.82 5.83 0.70
CA GLU A 72 16.60 7.09 0.69
C GLU A 72 17.95 6.91 0.00
N SER A 73 18.62 5.78 0.23
CA SER A 73 19.88 5.46 -0.44
C SER A 73 19.75 4.94 -1.87
N LYS A 74 18.53 4.96 -2.46
CA LYS A 74 18.21 4.43 -3.81
C LYS A 74 18.59 2.96 -4.04
N LYS A 75 18.76 2.17 -2.98
CA LYS A 75 19.10 0.74 -3.04
C LYS A 75 17.88 -0.18 -3.17
N LEU A 76 16.68 0.37 -3.11
CA LEU A 76 15.45 -0.40 -3.17
C LEU A 76 14.98 -0.56 -4.63
N ASN A 77 14.70 -1.81 -5.04
CA ASN A 77 14.08 -2.05 -6.33
C ASN A 77 12.57 -1.71 -6.29
N CYS A 78 11.95 -1.50 -7.46
CA CYS A 78 10.56 -1.04 -7.58
C CYS A 78 9.56 -1.96 -6.87
N PHE A 79 9.74 -3.28 -6.93
CA PHE A 79 8.87 -4.23 -6.23
C PHE A 79 8.96 -4.08 -4.70
N LYS A 80 10.18 -3.98 -4.16
CA LYS A 80 10.37 -3.78 -2.72
C LYS A 80 9.87 -2.42 -2.26
N LEU A 81 10.00 -1.40 -3.11
CA LEU A 81 9.44 -0.08 -2.86
C LEU A 81 7.90 -0.15 -2.81
N GLY A 82 7.26 -0.86 -3.72
CA GLY A 82 5.82 -1.10 -3.68
C GLY A 82 5.37 -1.76 -2.38
N ARG A 83 6.06 -2.82 -1.93
CA ARG A 83 5.77 -3.46 -0.63
C ARG A 83 5.94 -2.52 0.56
N LEU A 84 6.96 -1.66 0.52
CA LEU A 84 7.15 -0.64 1.55
C LEU A 84 5.94 0.31 1.59
N ILE A 85 5.52 0.83 0.44
CA ILE A 85 4.37 1.74 0.34
C ILE A 85 3.09 1.07 0.85
N HIS A 86 2.86 -0.21 0.53
CA HIS A 86 1.72 -0.96 1.07
C HIS A 86 1.67 -0.90 2.61
N TYR A 87 2.74 -1.31 3.27
CA TYR A 87 2.77 -1.33 4.75
C TYR A 87 2.75 0.07 5.37
N VAL A 88 3.33 1.06 4.71
CA VAL A 88 3.20 2.46 5.14
C VAL A 88 1.74 2.91 5.09
N CYS A 89 1.03 2.63 3.99
CA CYS A 89 -0.39 2.97 3.87
C CYS A 89 -1.23 2.27 4.96
N ASP A 90 -0.98 0.99 5.23
CA ASP A 90 -1.68 0.25 6.28
C ASP A 90 -1.42 0.84 7.66
N SER A 91 -0.21 1.29 7.94
CA SER A 91 0.14 1.88 9.23
C SER A 91 -0.67 3.14 9.59
N PHE A 92 -1.23 3.83 8.59
CA PHE A 92 -2.13 4.97 8.78
C PHE A 92 -3.59 4.56 8.97
N THR A 93 -3.94 3.29 8.83
CA THR A 93 -5.31 2.82 9.02
C THR A 93 -5.52 2.29 10.43
N TYR A 94 -6.64 2.69 11.07
CA TYR A 94 -6.92 2.35 12.48
C TYR A 94 -6.89 0.84 12.75
N THR A 95 -7.39 0.05 11.80
CA THR A 95 -7.49 -1.42 11.94
C THR A 95 -6.14 -2.14 11.96
N HIS A 96 -5.07 -1.46 11.57
CA HIS A 96 -3.71 -2.00 11.58
C HIS A 96 -2.84 -1.45 12.72
N ASN A 97 -3.45 -0.76 13.68
CA ASN A 97 -2.78 -0.23 14.86
C ASN A 97 -3.12 -1.06 16.13
N ASP A 98 -2.24 -1.03 17.10
CA ASP A 98 -2.40 -1.76 18.38
C ASP A 98 -3.62 -1.33 19.19
N SER A 99 -4.09 -0.10 18.99
CA SER A 99 -5.30 0.41 19.62
C SER A 99 -6.59 -0.23 19.08
N PHE A 100 -6.51 -1.00 17.98
CA PHE A 100 -7.66 -1.67 17.41
C PHE A 100 -7.99 -2.94 18.19
N SER A 101 -9.09 -2.91 18.94
CA SER A 101 -9.61 -4.05 19.73
C SER A 101 -10.74 -4.81 19.03
N GLY A 102 -11.08 -4.44 17.78
CA GLY A 102 -12.16 -5.05 17.02
C GLY A 102 -11.76 -6.40 16.39
N GLY A 103 -12.74 -7.30 16.24
CA GLY A 103 -12.56 -8.56 15.54
C GLY A 103 -12.62 -8.41 14.01
N VAL A 104 -12.48 -9.54 13.28
CA VAL A 104 -12.52 -9.63 11.80
C VAL A 104 -13.66 -8.86 11.17
N ARG A 105 -14.86 -8.99 11.75
CA ARG A 105 -16.07 -8.34 11.21
C ARG A 105 -15.94 -6.80 11.23
N LEU A 106 -15.45 -6.25 12.34
CA LEU A 106 -15.29 -4.80 12.49
C LEU A 106 -14.16 -4.29 11.60
N HIS A 107 -13.07 -5.03 11.50
CA HIS A 107 -11.99 -4.75 10.56
C HIS A 107 -12.50 -4.65 9.12
N THR A 108 -13.24 -5.67 8.66
CA THR A 108 -13.79 -5.69 7.30
C THR A 108 -14.77 -4.55 7.04
N LEU A 109 -15.61 -4.21 8.04
CA LEU A 109 -16.55 -3.11 7.93
C LEU A 109 -15.83 -1.76 7.81
N TYR A 110 -14.83 -1.52 8.65
CA TYR A 110 -14.02 -0.31 8.62
C TYR A 110 -13.35 -0.15 7.24
N GLU A 111 -12.74 -1.20 6.72
CA GLU A 111 -12.08 -1.14 5.40
C GLU A 111 -13.06 -0.88 4.25
N LYS A 112 -14.29 -1.43 4.34
CA LYS A 112 -15.34 -1.11 3.35
C LYS A 112 -15.73 0.37 3.39
N GLN A 113 -15.89 0.94 4.59
CA GLN A 113 -16.23 2.34 4.76
C GLN A 113 -15.09 3.25 4.28
N LEU A 114 -13.85 2.92 4.64
CA LEU A 114 -12.65 3.66 4.19
C LEU A 114 -12.54 3.65 2.65
N HIS A 115 -12.77 2.49 2.03
CA HIS A 115 -12.77 2.38 0.57
C HIS A 115 -13.86 3.24 -0.09
N ALA A 116 -15.08 3.22 0.45
CA ALA A 116 -16.17 4.04 -0.07
C ALA A 116 -15.90 5.56 0.08
N LEU A 117 -15.30 5.96 1.21
CA LEU A 117 -14.88 7.35 1.41
C LEU A 117 -13.76 7.74 0.45
N PHE A 118 -12.81 6.85 0.22
CA PHE A 118 -11.73 7.08 -0.75
C PHE A 118 -12.30 7.27 -2.16
N ASP A 119 -13.20 6.40 -2.61
CA ASP A 119 -13.83 6.49 -3.94
C ASP A 119 -14.66 7.76 -4.11
N LYS A 120 -15.33 8.22 -3.05
CA LYS A 120 -16.17 9.41 -3.08
C LYS A 120 -15.39 10.71 -3.12
N ASN A 121 -14.25 10.77 -2.40
CA ASN A 121 -13.52 12.02 -2.16
C ASN A 121 -12.21 12.11 -2.96
N TYR A 122 -11.77 11.01 -3.55
CA TYR A 122 -10.51 10.95 -4.28
C TYR A 122 -10.78 10.88 -5.78
N GLU A 123 -11.11 12.02 -6.36
CA GLU A 123 -10.96 12.17 -7.81
C GLU A 123 -9.47 12.20 -8.11
N LEU A 124 -8.97 11.12 -8.72
CA LEU A 124 -7.62 11.11 -9.29
C LEU A 124 -7.51 12.33 -10.20
N PRO A 125 -6.51 13.23 -10.03
CA PRO A 125 -6.32 14.32 -10.96
C PRO A 125 -6.29 13.73 -12.37
N SER A 126 -7.22 14.15 -13.22
CA SER A 126 -7.24 13.76 -14.61
C SER A 126 -5.85 14.04 -15.17
N SER A 127 -5.25 13.05 -15.84
CA SER A 127 -3.98 13.23 -16.54
C SER A 127 -4.07 14.52 -17.35
N PRO A 128 -3.08 15.42 -17.31
CA PRO A 128 -3.10 16.61 -18.13
C PRO A 128 -3.31 16.16 -19.56
N LYS A 129 -4.41 16.63 -20.17
CA LYS A 129 -4.62 16.45 -21.61
C LYS A 129 -3.38 17.05 -22.25
N THR A 130 -2.61 16.23 -22.96
CA THR A 130 -1.58 16.69 -23.86
C THR A 130 -2.30 17.56 -24.89
N GLU A 131 -2.26 18.88 -24.70
CA GLU A 131 -2.59 19.80 -25.76
C GLU A 131 -1.61 19.51 -26.87
N SER A 132 -2.10 18.88 -27.92
CA SER A 132 -1.39 18.75 -29.18
C SER A 132 -1.23 20.18 -29.73
N ALA A 133 -0.02 20.72 -29.57
CA ALA A 133 0.37 21.92 -30.27
C ALA A 133 0.26 21.65 -31.79
N HIS A 134 -0.66 22.37 -32.44
CA HIS A 134 -0.68 22.52 -33.89
C HIS A 134 0.41 23.45 -34.34
#